data_3138d2521a69b8b600e75fa8a1a4e717
#
_entry.id   3138d2521a69b8b600e75fa8a1a4e717
#
_cell.length_a   1.000
_cell.length_b   1.000
_cell.length_c   1.000
_cell.angle_alpha   90.00
_cell.angle_beta   90.00
_cell.angle_gamma   90.00
#
_symmetry.space_group_name_H-M   'P 1'
#
loop_
_entity.id
_entity.type
_entity.pdbx_description
1 polymer ?
#
loop_
_entity_poly.entity_id
_entity_poly.type
_entity_poly.pdbx_seq_one_letter_code
_entity_poly.pdbx_strand_id
1 'polypeptide(L)'
;KRIVDLSGNSDILSILGYQVIGTANSDAYDYTKFPSYLKDTLKGAKILGYSMQDTMDIEAVMNLEPDVIVISTVQEKMYEQLTKIAPTIMIQNEALDWKENIHHMAEIFQRTKQAETWLSAYETKAEKLSQSIKNKYGKDTSYLSFLASGGQFFVFSDAGFGDVLYNDLGLVKPKGMPKQSDISLPVVTYEGLAEIDADYIFLITTDEMQKELESN
;
A
#
# COMPACT_ATOMS: atom_id res chain seq x y z
N LYS A 1 12.12 -9.87 -18.91
CA LYS A 1 12.53 -8.44 -18.88
C LYS A 1 13.13 -8.12 -17.52
N ARG A 2 14.20 -7.36 -17.52
CA ARG A 2 14.87 -6.83 -16.32
C ARG A 2 14.17 -5.54 -15.91
N ILE A 3 13.27 -5.61 -14.95
CA ILE A 3 12.45 -4.46 -14.52
C ILE A 3 13.04 -3.86 -13.25
N VAL A 4 13.28 -2.55 -13.27
CA VAL A 4 13.53 -1.75 -12.08
C VAL A 4 12.29 -0.92 -11.79
N ASP A 5 11.76 -1.03 -10.57
CA ASP A 5 10.61 -0.28 -10.10
C ASP A 5 10.98 0.68 -8.97
N LEU A 6 10.89 1.95 -9.24
CA LEU A 6 11.08 3.03 -8.26
C LEU A 6 9.75 3.65 -7.81
N SER A 7 8.65 3.23 -8.41
CA SER A 7 7.31 3.80 -8.17
C SER A 7 6.63 3.29 -6.90
N GLY A 8 7.13 2.19 -6.34
CA GLY A 8 6.50 1.53 -5.20
C GLY A 8 5.42 0.50 -5.58
N ASN A 9 5.33 0.11 -6.85
CA ASN A 9 4.32 -0.84 -7.35
C ASN A 9 4.90 -2.22 -7.69
N SER A 10 5.98 -2.63 -7.03
CA SER A 10 6.60 -3.94 -7.27
C SER A 10 5.71 -5.11 -6.86
N ASP A 11 4.80 -4.92 -5.92
CA ASP A 11 3.74 -5.85 -5.55
C ASP A 11 2.73 -6.03 -6.70
N ILE A 12 2.28 -4.94 -7.33
CA ILE A 12 1.41 -4.99 -8.52
C ILE A 12 2.12 -5.71 -9.66
N LEU A 13 3.39 -5.38 -9.93
CA LEU A 13 4.17 -6.08 -10.96
C LEU A 13 4.25 -7.59 -10.68
N SER A 14 4.37 -7.99 -9.41
CA SER A 14 4.34 -9.40 -9.01
C SER A 14 2.98 -10.06 -9.28
N ILE A 15 1.88 -9.37 -8.98
CA ILE A 15 0.51 -9.82 -9.33
C ILE A 15 0.39 -10.07 -10.83
N LEU A 16 1.01 -9.22 -11.65
CA LEU A 16 1.02 -9.33 -13.10
C LEU A 16 2.01 -10.39 -13.63
N GLY A 17 2.70 -11.11 -12.76
CA GLY A 17 3.62 -12.18 -13.10
C GLY A 17 5.03 -11.72 -13.47
N TYR A 18 5.42 -10.52 -13.05
CA TYR A 18 6.77 -10.00 -13.23
C TYR A 18 7.56 -10.06 -11.92
N GLN A 19 8.86 -10.34 -12.04
CA GLN A 19 9.80 -10.22 -10.96
C GLN A 19 10.73 -9.03 -11.24
N VAL A 20 10.81 -8.09 -10.29
CA VAL A 20 11.69 -6.94 -10.40
C VAL A 20 13.10 -7.30 -9.98
N ILE A 21 14.12 -6.66 -10.57
CA ILE A 21 15.54 -6.82 -10.21
C ILE A 21 16.03 -5.72 -9.27
N GLY A 22 15.31 -4.60 -9.21
CA GLY A 22 15.54 -3.49 -8.32
C GLY A 22 14.22 -2.83 -7.96
N THR A 23 14.10 -2.33 -6.75
CA THR A 23 12.83 -1.81 -6.23
C THR A 23 13.04 -0.71 -5.21
N ALA A 24 12.08 0.22 -5.15
CA ALA A 24 11.96 1.19 -4.08
C ALA A 24 10.87 0.82 -3.04
N ASN A 25 10.36 -0.40 -3.06
CA ASN A 25 9.49 -0.92 -2.00
C ASN A 25 10.30 -1.36 -0.78
N SER A 26 11.05 -0.43 -0.17
CA SER A 26 11.69 -0.67 1.11
C SER A 26 10.72 -0.45 2.27
N ASP A 27 11.10 -0.92 3.46
CA ASP A 27 10.37 -0.62 4.68
C ASP A 27 10.43 0.89 5.00
N ALA A 28 9.32 1.47 5.43
CA ALA A 28 9.19 2.91 5.68
C ALA A 28 10.02 3.41 6.88
N TYR A 29 10.41 2.50 7.77
CA TYR A 29 11.21 2.80 8.96
C TYR A 29 12.68 2.37 8.82
N ASP A 30 12.98 1.44 7.88
CA ASP A 30 14.33 0.98 7.60
C ASP A 30 14.50 0.71 6.09
N TYR A 31 14.97 1.71 5.37
CA TYR A 31 15.14 1.66 3.90
C TYR A 31 16.17 0.62 3.42
N THR A 32 16.81 -0.09 4.32
CA THR A 32 17.75 -1.18 3.99
C THR A 32 17.08 -2.55 3.95
N LYS A 33 15.80 -2.63 4.30
CA LYS A 33 15.02 -3.87 4.40
C LYS A 33 13.77 -3.83 3.53
N PHE A 34 13.29 -5.00 3.16
CA PHE A 34 11.95 -5.13 2.61
C PHE A 34 10.90 -5.12 3.73
N PRO A 35 9.70 -4.58 3.47
CA PRO A 35 8.55 -4.78 4.35
C PRO A 35 8.33 -6.28 4.56
N SER A 36 7.93 -6.67 5.78
CA SER A 36 7.78 -8.08 6.13
C SER A 36 6.84 -8.85 5.19
N TYR A 37 5.78 -8.19 4.71
CA TYR A 37 4.77 -8.76 3.81
C TYR A 37 5.24 -8.87 2.34
N LEU A 38 6.31 -8.18 1.93
CA LEU A 38 6.89 -8.26 0.58
C LEU A 38 8.21 -9.03 0.52
N LYS A 39 8.77 -9.44 1.64
CA LYS A 39 10.09 -10.06 1.74
C LYS A 39 10.26 -11.26 0.81
N ASP A 40 9.26 -12.13 0.75
CA ASP A 40 9.32 -13.32 -0.11
C ASP A 40 9.07 -12.98 -1.58
N THR A 41 8.15 -12.06 -1.84
CA THR A 41 7.80 -11.57 -3.19
C THR A 41 8.98 -10.86 -3.87
N LEU A 42 9.74 -10.07 -3.11
CA LEU A 42 10.85 -9.26 -3.62
C LEU A 42 12.22 -9.94 -3.41
N LYS A 43 12.22 -11.21 -3.04
CA LYS A 43 13.46 -11.96 -2.83
C LYS A 43 14.36 -11.94 -4.08
N GLY A 44 15.58 -11.44 -3.90
CA GLY A 44 16.56 -11.32 -4.97
C GLY A 44 16.58 -9.97 -5.69
N ALA A 45 15.60 -9.10 -5.46
CA ALA A 45 15.66 -7.72 -5.92
C ALA A 45 16.63 -6.89 -5.07
N LYS A 46 17.27 -5.89 -5.68
CA LYS A 46 18.09 -4.91 -4.96
C LYS A 46 17.20 -3.77 -4.46
N ILE A 47 17.31 -3.43 -3.19
CA ILE A 47 16.68 -2.22 -2.65
C ILE A 47 17.45 -1.00 -3.18
N LEU A 48 16.72 -0.05 -3.78
CA LEU A 48 17.26 1.16 -4.39
C LEU A 48 16.86 2.44 -3.63
N GLY A 49 15.95 2.32 -2.69
CA GLY A 49 15.44 3.42 -1.89
C GLY A 49 14.01 3.18 -1.41
N TYR A 50 13.37 4.25 -1.00
CA TYR A 50 11.97 4.28 -0.58
C TYR A 50 11.12 5.04 -1.60
N SER A 51 10.00 4.48 -2.01
CA SER A 51 9.18 5.00 -3.12
C SER A 51 8.63 6.42 -2.94
N MET A 52 8.62 6.94 -1.72
CA MET A 52 8.24 8.33 -1.45
C MET A 52 9.42 9.32 -1.54
N GLN A 53 10.63 8.84 -1.85
CA GLN A 53 11.77 9.72 -2.12
C GLN A 53 11.70 10.22 -3.56
N ASP A 54 11.95 11.50 -3.77
CA ASP A 54 11.96 12.15 -5.09
C ASP A 54 13.26 11.91 -5.87
N THR A 55 14.31 11.46 -5.19
CA THR A 55 15.60 11.11 -5.77
C THR A 55 16.16 9.81 -5.19
N MET A 56 16.82 9.03 -6.04
CA MET A 56 17.48 7.78 -5.69
C MET A 56 18.84 7.67 -6.40
N ASP A 57 19.63 6.67 -6.03
CA ASP A 57 20.95 6.42 -6.62
C ASP A 57 20.83 5.92 -8.07
N ILE A 58 21.06 6.83 -9.02
CA ILE A 58 20.99 6.55 -10.47
C ILE A 58 22.08 5.57 -10.90
N GLU A 59 23.27 5.62 -10.27
CA GLU A 59 24.35 4.69 -10.56
C GLU A 59 23.97 3.26 -10.16
N ALA A 60 23.31 3.11 -9.03
CA ALA A 60 22.78 1.82 -8.60
C ALA A 60 21.72 1.27 -9.56
N VAL A 61 20.87 2.13 -10.14
CA VAL A 61 19.91 1.76 -11.19
C VAL A 61 20.62 1.31 -12.46
N MET A 62 21.59 2.12 -12.93
CA MET A 62 22.37 1.84 -14.14
C MET A 62 23.12 0.50 -14.05
N ASN A 63 23.73 0.21 -12.90
CA ASN A 63 24.47 -1.03 -12.66
C ASN A 63 23.60 -2.29 -12.69
N LEU A 64 22.28 -2.14 -12.61
CA LEU A 64 21.33 -3.25 -12.78
C LEU A 64 21.02 -3.54 -14.25
N GLU A 65 21.47 -2.73 -15.20
CA GLU A 65 21.23 -2.90 -16.64
C GLU A 65 19.75 -3.24 -16.95
N PRO A 66 18.80 -2.35 -16.57
CA PRO A 66 17.36 -2.64 -16.74
C PRO A 66 16.94 -2.59 -18.22
N ASP A 67 15.98 -3.43 -18.60
CA ASP A 67 15.26 -3.32 -19.88
C ASP A 67 14.17 -2.23 -19.83
N VAL A 68 13.63 -1.96 -18.64
CA VAL A 68 12.61 -0.95 -18.40
C VAL A 68 12.67 -0.48 -16.95
N ILE A 69 12.41 0.81 -16.77
CA ILE A 69 12.33 1.47 -15.46
C ILE A 69 10.89 1.98 -15.28
N VAL A 70 10.33 1.75 -14.10
CA VAL A 70 9.02 2.29 -13.69
C VAL A 70 9.24 3.29 -12.57
N ILE A 71 8.68 4.48 -12.71
CA ILE A 71 8.68 5.54 -11.71
C ILE A 71 7.26 6.04 -11.49
N SER A 72 7.02 6.73 -10.40
CA SER A 72 5.80 7.52 -10.20
C SER A 72 6.09 9.02 -10.42
N THR A 73 5.05 9.83 -10.33
CA THR A 73 5.19 11.30 -10.35
C THR A 73 6.06 11.85 -9.22
N VAL A 74 6.25 11.09 -8.13
CA VAL A 74 7.18 11.44 -7.05
C VAL A 74 8.62 11.56 -7.56
N GLN A 75 9.03 10.68 -8.49
CA GLN A 75 10.38 10.65 -9.07
C GLN A 75 10.49 11.43 -10.39
N GLU A 76 9.54 12.32 -10.73
CA GLU A 76 9.52 13.05 -12.00
C GLU A 76 10.85 13.76 -12.31
N LYS A 77 11.51 14.31 -11.29
CA LYS A 77 12.82 14.97 -11.42
C LYS A 77 13.93 14.08 -11.98
N MET A 78 13.81 12.77 -11.82
CA MET A 78 14.78 11.79 -12.29
C MET A 78 14.52 11.33 -13.74
N TYR A 79 13.35 11.63 -14.30
CA TYR A 79 12.89 11.08 -15.56
C TYR A 79 13.91 11.22 -16.71
N GLU A 80 14.41 12.42 -16.93
CA GLU A 80 15.38 12.69 -18.02
C GLU A 80 16.70 11.92 -17.87
N GLN A 81 17.11 11.64 -16.64
CA GLN A 81 18.34 10.89 -16.38
C GLN A 81 18.10 9.40 -16.56
N LEU A 82 16.98 8.89 -16.08
CA LEU A 82 16.61 7.47 -16.16
C LEU A 82 16.34 7.03 -17.60
N THR A 83 15.74 7.90 -18.43
CA THR A 83 15.51 7.61 -19.86
C THR A 83 16.80 7.41 -20.66
N LYS A 84 17.95 7.90 -20.17
CA LYS A 84 19.27 7.65 -20.78
C LYS A 84 19.80 6.25 -20.47
N ILE A 85 19.25 5.59 -19.44
CA ILE A 85 19.63 4.23 -19.03
C ILE A 85 18.77 3.22 -19.74
N ALA A 86 17.45 3.36 -19.67
CA ALA A 86 16.46 2.45 -20.26
C ALA A 86 15.12 3.17 -20.53
N PRO A 87 14.25 2.60 -21.37
CA PRO A 87 12.86 3.05 -21.48
C PRO A 87 12.23 3.20 -20.10
N THR A 88 11.77 4.42 -19.80
CA THR A 88 11.21 4.77 -18.48
C THR A 88 9.74 5.10 -18.62
N ILE A 89 8.93 4.40 -17.81
CA ILE A 89 7.48 4.58 -17.71
C ILE A 89 7.21 5.37 -16.44
N MET A 90 6.56 6.52 -16.57
CA MET A 90 6.09 7.29 -15.42
C MET A 90 4.59 7.05 -15.26
N ILE A 91 4.19 6.62 -14.07
CA ILE A 91 2.80 6.34 -13.71
C ILE A 91 2.31 7.37 -12.68
N GLN A 92 1.03 7.63 -12.72
CA GLN A 92 0.32 8.33 -11.67
C GLN A 92 -0.54 7.30 -10.93
N ASN A 93 -0.29 7.13 -9.64
CA ASN A 93 -1.10 6.24 -8.81
C ASN A 93 -2.42 6.94 -8.46
N GLU A 94 -3.53 6.23 -8.62
CA GLU A 94 -4.81 6.66 -8.08
C GLU A 94 -4.80 6.52 -6.55
N ALA A 95 -5.03 7.63 -5.87
CA ALA A 95 -4.80 7.73 -4.42
C ALA A 95 -5.77 6.89 -3.59
N LEU A 96 -7.02 6.74 -4.06
CA LEU A 96 -8.10 6.08 -3.33
C LEU A 96 -8.60 4.80 -4.01
N ASP A 97 -8.05 4.43 -5.17
CA ASP A 97 -8.45 3.25 -5.92
C ASP A 97 -7.24 2.38 -6.29
N TRP A 98 -6.86 1.50 -5.36
CA TRP A 98 -5.76 0.58 -5.57
C TRP A 98 -6.05 -0.48 -6.67
N LYS A 99 -7.33 -0.81 -6.93
CA LYS A 99 -7.73 -1.74 -7.99
C LYS A 99 -7.51 -1.11 -9.36
N GLU A 100 -7.80 0.18 -9.49
CA GLU A 100 -7.54 0.93 -10.71
C GLU A 100 -6.03 1.01 -11.00
N ASN A 101 -5.19 1.13 -9.97
CA ASN A 101 -3.73 1.05 -10.15
C ASN A 101 -3.29 -0.30 -10.74
N ILE A 102 -3.92 -1.41 -10.32
CA ILE A 102 -3.67 -2.74 -10.92
C ILE A 102 -4.09 -2.76 -12.39
N HIS A 103 -5.26 -2.22 -12.73
CA HIS A 103 -5.75 -2.16 -14.11
C HIS A 103 -4.83 -1.32 -15.01
N HIS A 104 -4.45 -0.12 -14.59
CA HIS A 104 -3.52 0.74 -15.33
C HIS A 104 -2.17 0.05 -15.59
N MET A 105 -1.60 -0.57 -14.56
CA MET A 105 -0.35 -1.31 -14.73
C MET A 105 -0.53 -2.52 -15.66
N ALA A 106 -1.66 -3.20 -15.57
CA ALA A 106 -1.96 -4.35 -16.43
C ALA A 106 -2.11 -3.96 -17.90
N GLU A 107 -2.68 -2.81 -18.20
CA GLU A 107 -2.77 -2.27 -19.56
C GLU A 107 -1.37 -1.94 -20.11
N ILE A 108 -0.55 -1.20 -19.36
CA ILE A 108 0.82 -0.83 -19.73
C ILE A 108 1.67 -2.06 -20.01
N PHE A 109 1.55 -3.09 -19.18
CA PHE A 109 2.35 -4.31 -19.28
C PHE A 109 1.67 -5.42 -20.10
N GLN A 110 0.48 -5.17 -20.69
CA GLN A 110 -0.33 -6.13 -21.46
C GLN A 110 -0.63 -7.41 -20.67
N ARG A 111 -1.09 -7.24 -19.44
CA ARG A 111 -1.38 -8.31 -18.48
C ARG A 111 -2.81 -8.25 -17.90
N THR A 112 -3.76 -7.70 -18.65
CA THR A 112 -5.15 -7.50 -18.20
C THR A 112 -5.78 -8.80 -17.69
N LYS A 113 -5.55 -9.92 -18.39
CA LYS A 113 -6.07 -11.23 -17.96
C LYS A 113 -5.54 -11.68 -16.61
N GLN A 114 -4.26 -11.43 -16.31
CA GLN A 114 -3.65 -11.73 -15.01
C GLN A 114 -4.25 -10.88 -13.91
N ALA A 115 -4.42 -9.57 -14.16
CA ALA A 115 -5.08 -8.65 -13.24
C ALA A 115 -6.52 -9.10 -12.92
N GLU A 116 -7.34 -9.36 -13.94
CA GLU A 116 -8.71 -9.84 -13.77
C GLU A 116 -8.79 -11.15 -12.98
N THR A 117 -7.91 -12.10 -13.27
CA THR A 117 -7.85 -13.38 -12.56
C THR A 117 -7.53 -13.18 -11.09
N TRP A 118 -6.55 -12.31 -10.78
CA TRP A 118 -6.15 -12.04 -9.42
C TRP A 118 -7.23 -11.28 -8.65
N LEU A 119 -7.81 -10.22 -9.26
CA LEU A 119 -8.87 -9.42 -8.65
C LEU A 119 -10.12 -10.27 -8.36
N SER A 120 -10.53 -11.15 -9.28
CA SER A 120 -11.66 -12.07 -9.06
C SER A 120 -11.39 -13.04 -7.91
N ALA A 121 -10.16 -13.55 -7.79
CA ALA A 121 -9.79 -14.40 -6.65
C ALA A 121 -9.77 -13.62 -5.32
N TYR A 122 -9.30 -12.37 -5.35
CA TYR A 122 -9.33 -11.46 -4.21
C TYR A 122 -10.77 -11.20 -3.73
N GLU A 123 -11.68 -10.82 -4.64
CA GLU A 123 -13.09 -10.56 -4.35
C GLU A 123 -13.79 -11.78 -3.76
N THR A 124 -13.56 -12.96 -4.34
CA THR A 124 -14.08 -14.22 -3.81
C THR A 124 -13.60 -14.49 -2.38
N LYS A 125 -12.34 -14.20 -2.08
CA LYS A 125 -11.77 -14.33 -0.75
C LYS A 125 -12.36 -13.30 0.21
N ALA A 126 -12.49 -12.05 -0.22
CA ALA A 126 -13.06 -10.97 0.57
C ALA A 126 -14.52 -11.29 0.97
N GLU A 127 -15.32 -11.76 0.02
CA GLU A 127 -16.71 -12.16 0.29
C GLU A 127 -16.81 -13.28 1.34
N LYS A 128 -16.01 -14.34 1.19
CA LYS A 128 -15.97 -15.44 2.17
C LYS A 128 -15.56 -14.97 3.56
N LEU A 129 -14.56 -14.10 3.65
CA LEU A 129 -14.11 -13.52 4.92
C LEU A 129 -15.18 -12.62 5.52
N SER A 130 -15.83 -11.78 4.71
CA SER A 130 -16.95 -10.94 5.14
C SER A 130 -18.06 -11.76 5.78
N GLN A 131 -18.51 -12.82 5.12
CA GLN A 131 -19.53 -13.73 5.65
C GLN A 131 -19.08 -14.39 6.95
N SER A 132 -17.84 -14.86 7.03
CA SER A 132 -17.30 -15.50 8.24
C SER A 132 -17.26 -14.54 9.42
N ILE A 133 -16.81 -13.29 9.20
CA ILE A 133 -16.75 -12.25 10.22
C ILE A 133 -18.15 -11.91 10.73
N LYS A 134 -19.08 -11.62 9.79
CA LYS A 134 -20.47 -11.26 10.12
C LYS A 134 -21.23 -12.38 10.84
N ASN A 135 -20.95 -13.64 10.48
CA ASN A 135 -21.55 -14.78 11.17
C ASN A 135 -21.00 -14.96 12.60
N LYS A 136 -19.73 -14.66 12.81
CA LYS A 136 -19.08 -14.85 14.12
C LYS A 136 -19.34 -13.71 15.09
N TYR A 137 -19.32 -12.47 14.59
CA TYR A 137 -19.34 -11.27 15.44
C TYR A 137 -20.63 -10.44 15.33
N GLY A 138 -21.48 -10.74 14.36
CA GLY A 138 -22.71 -9.98 14.08
C GLY A 138 -22.60 -9.11 12.85
N LYS A 139 -23.76 -8.87 12.21
CA LYS A 139 -23.84 -8.07 10.98
C LYS A 139 -23.67 -6.57 11.23
N ASP A 140 -24.08 -6.12 12.42
CA ASP A 140 -24.11 -4.71 12.81
C ASP A 140 -22.87 -4.29 13.61
N THR A 141 -21.94 -5.22 13.81
CA THR A 141 -20.68 -4.99 14.53
C THR A 141 -19.79 -4.01 13.74
N SER A 142 -19.38 -2.95 14.41
CA SER A 142 -18.55 -1.90 13.84
C SER A 142 -17.06 -2.11 14.12
N TYR A 143 -16.23 -1.68 13.18
CA TYR A 143 -14.79 -1.88 13.23
C TYR A 143 -14.06 -0.58 12.93
N LEU A 144 -13.16 -0.17 13.83
CA LEU A 144 -12.26 0.95 13.65
C LEU A 144 -10.86 0.46 13.30
N SER A 145 -10.18 1.11 12.40
CA SER A 145 -8.75 0.91 12.19
C SER A 145 -7.98 2.21 12.23
N PHE A 146 -6.86 2.23 12.97
CA PHE A 146 -5.97 3.38 12.99
C PHE A 146 -4.52 2.97 13.19
N LEU A 147 -3.62 3.84 12.73
CA LEU A 147 -2.18 3.78 12.98
C LEU A 147 -1.86 4.72 14.14
N ALA A 148 -1.17 4.21 15.17
CA ALA A 148 -0.60 5.03 16.23
C ALA A 148 0.89 5.23 15.98
N SER A 149 1.31 6.49 15.82
CA SER A 149 2.70 6.86 15.57
C SER A 149 2.97 8.28 16.06
N GLY A 150 4.09 8.46 16.78
CA GLY A 150 4.53 9.80 17.25
C GLY A 150 3.51 10.53 18.11
N GLY A 151 2.73 9.82 18.92
CA GLY A 151 1.67 10.40 19.76
C GLY A 151 0.42 10.86 19.01
N GLN A 152 0.28 10.47 17.74
CA GLN A 152 -0.86 10.80 16.90
C GLN A 152 -1.58 9.52 16.44
N PHE A 153 -2.88 9.65 16.17
CA PHE A 153 -3.73 8.56 15.66
C PHE A 153 -4.22 8.91 14.26
N PHE A 154 -3.80 8.12 13.30
CA PHE A 154 -4.14 8.25 11.88
C PHE A 154 -5.23 7.24 11.55
N VAL A 155 -6.44 7.71 11.32
CA VAL A 155 -7.62 6.85 11.12
C VAL A 155 -7.75 6.43 9.67
N PHE A 156 -7.90 5.13 9.44
CA PHE A 156 -8.19 4.58 8.12
C PHE A 156 -9.71 4.65 7.87
N SER A 157 -10.15 5.66 7.14
CA SER A 157 -11.57 5.90 6.88
C SER A 157 -12.02 5.39 5.51
N ASP A 158 -11.46 5.94 4.43
CA ASP A 158 -11.86 5.64 3.06
C ASP A 158 -10.69 5.18 2.16
N ALA A 159 -9.49 5.10 2.71
CA ALA A 159 -8.29 4.65 2.00
C ALA A 159 -7.51 3.61 2.78
N GLY A 160 -6.63 2.89 2.10
CA GLY A 160 -5.76 1.87 2.68
C GLY A 160 -6.56 0.75 3.34
N PHE A 161 -6.28 0.47 4.60
CA PHE A 161 -6.97 -0.60 5.33
C PHE A 161 -8.46 -0.30 5.57
N GLY A 162 -8.86 0.99 5.61
CA GLY A 162 -10.27 1.39 5.69
C GLY A 162 -11.06 0.97 4.46
N ASP A 163 -10.48 1.12 3.26
CA ASP A 163 -11.11 0.65 2.02
C ASP A 163 -11.36 -0.87 2.05
N VAL A 164 -10.38 -1.64 2.50
CA VAL A 164 -10.52 -3.10 2.67
C VAL A 164 -11.64 -3.45 3.65
N LEU A 165 -11.70 -2.79 4.81
CA LEU A 165 -12.70 -3.10 5.82
C LEU A 165 -14.11 -2.77 5.36
N TYR A 166 -14.30 -1.58 4.79
CA TYR A 166 -15.65 -1.05 4.55
C TYR A 166 -16.16 -1.31 3.14
N ASN A 167 -15.31 -1.21 2.14
CA ASN A 167 -15.71 -1.43 0.75
C ASN A 167 -15.57 -2.91 0.34
N ASP A 168 -14.43 -3.54 0.60
CA ASP A 168 -14.21 -4.93 0.16
C ASP A 168 -14.91 -5.95 1.06
N LEU A 169 -14.80 -5.81 2.38
CA LEU A 169 -15.45 -6.70 3.34
C LEU A 169 -16.86 -6.25 3.72
N GLY A 170 -17.25 -5.02 3.37
CA GLY A 170 -18.57 -4.48 3.69
C GLY A 170 -18.88 -4.52 5.19
N LEU A 171 -17.88 -4.28 6.04
CA LEU A 171 -18.02 -4.19 7.48
C LEU A 171 -18.57 -2.80 7.88
N VAL A 172 -19.16 -2.73 9.06
CA VAL A 172 -19.81 -1.49 9.51
C VAL A 172 -18.76 -0.48 9.95
N LYS A 173 -18.85 0.73 9.37
CA LYS A 173 -18.07 1.90 9.77
C LYS A 173 -18.63 2.45 11.09
N PRO A 174 -17.79 2.72 12.11
CA PRO A 174 -18.26 3.27 13.39
C PRO A 174 -18.89 4.65 13.24
N LYS A 175 -19.75 5.01 14.18
CA LYS A 175 -20.22 6.38 14.32
C LYS A 175 -19.07 7.29 14.76
N GLY A 176 -19.07 8.53 14.31
CA GLY A 176 -18.02 9.49 14.65
C GLY A 176 -16.75 9.40 13.80
N MET A 177 -16.70 8.51 12.84
CA MET A 177 -15.55 8.40 11.93
C MET A 177 -15.30 9.73 11.18
N PRO A 178 -14.05 10.22 11.18
CA PRO A 178 -13.69 11.40 10.39
C PRO A 178 -13.83 11.11 8.90
N LYS A 179 -14.19 12.13 8.12
CA LYS A 179 -14.22 12.04 6.65
C LYS A 179 -12.79 12.09 6.11
N GLN A 180 -12.53 11.30 5.09
CA GLN A 180 -11.28 11.33 4.33
C GLN A 180 -11.61 11.77 2.90
N SER A 181 -10.94 12.81 2.41
CA SER A 181 -11.17 13.39 1.08
C SER A 181 -10.02 13.15 0.11
N ASP A 182 -8.89 12.71 0.61
CA ASP A 182 -7.68 12.42 -0.17
C ASP A 182 -6.89 11.27 0.48
N ILE A 183 -5.68 11.00 0.01
CA ILE A 183 -4.82 9.94 0.54
C ILE A 183 -4.36 10.19 1.99
N SER A 184 -4.41 11.44 2.45
CA SER A 184 -3.97 11.80 3.80
C SER A 184 -4.93 11.23 4.83
N LEU A 185 -4.42 10.44 5.76
CA LEU A 185 -5.23 9.88 6.83
C LEU A 185 -5.65 10.99 7.81
N PRO A 186 -6.94 11.09 8.16
CA PRO A 186 -7.39 11.98 9.23
C PRO A 186 -6.65 11.70 10.53
N VAL A 187 -6.16 12.76 11.18
CA VAL A 187 -5.49 12.69 12.47
C VAL A 187 -6.49 13.08 13.57
N VAL A 188 -6.59 12.25 14.59
CA VAL A 188 -7.42 12.50 15.76
C VAL A 188 -6.60 12.53 17.06
N THR A 189 -7.11 13.22 18.08
CA THR A 189 -6.57 13.21 19.44
C THR A 189 -7.11 12.00 20.21
N TYR A 190 -6.63 11.79 21.45
CA TYR A 190 -7.20 10.80 22.37
C TYR A 190 -8.70 11.01 22.61
N GLU A 191 -9.11 12.26 22.80
CA GLU A 191 -10.51 12.61 22.99
C GLU A 191 -11.32 12.34 21.71
N GLY A 192 -10.78 12.71 20.54
CA GLY A 192 -11.43 12.42 19.24
C GLY A 192 -11.54 10.93 18.97
N LEU A 193 -10.55 10.13 19.38
CA LEU A 193 -10.60 8.68 19.27
C LEU A 193 -11.69 8.07 20.18
N ALA A 194 -11.84 8.62 21.40
CA ALA A 194 -12.86 8.18 22.35
C ALA A 194 -14.30 8.51 21.91
N GLU A 195 -14.49 9.47 20.99
CA GLU A 195 -15.78 9.79 20.40
C GLU A 195 -16.21 8.83 19.27
N ILE A 196 -15.27 8.00 18.79
CA ILE A 196 -15.58 7.00 17.77
C ILE A 196 -16.11 5.75 18.45
N ASP A 197 -17.39 5.48 18.27
CA ASP A 197 -18.11 4.35 18.90
C ASP A 197 -17.92 3.08 18.06
N ALA A 198 -16.87 2.31 18.37
CA ALA A 198 -16.50 1.09 17.66
C ALA A 198 -16.55 -0.14 18.59
N ASP A 199 -17.11 -1.25 18.08
CA ASP A 199 -17.14 -2.53 18.83
C ASP A 199 -15.77 -3.23 18.83
N TYR A 200 -15.01 -3.09 17.73
CA TYR A 200 -13.65 -3.66 17.57
C TYR A 200 -12.70 -2.66 16.97
N ILE A 201 -11.44 -2.76 17.38
CA ILE A 201 -10.36 -1.88 16.93
C ILE A 201 -9.21 -2.73 16.35
N PHE A 202 -8.78 -2.37 15.15
CA PHE A 202 -7.52 -2.82 14.56
C PHE A 202 -6.47 -1.73 14.77
N LEU A 203 -5.54 -1.98 15.68
CA LEU A 203 -4.43 -1.08 15.97
C LEU A 203 -3.20 -1.48 15.16
N ILE A 204 -2.69 -0.56 14.34
CA ILE A 204 -1.41 -0.67 13.66
C ILE A 204 -0.42 0.22 14.43
N THR A 205 0.64 -0.38 14.97
CA THR A 205 1.59 0.36 15.80
C THR A 205 2.93 -0.34 15.86
N THR A 206 3.94 0.30 16.45
CA THR A 206 5.21 -0.30 16.82
C THR A 206 5.16 -0.85 18.24
N ASP A 207 6.07 -1.79 18.56
CA ASP A 207 6.18 -2.36 19.92
C ASP A 207 6.42 -1.27 20.99
N GLU A 208 7.11 -0.19 20.62
CA GLU A 208 7.38 0.94 21.52
C GLU A 208 6.11 1.72 21.82
N MET A 209 5.37 2.10 20.79
CA MET A 209 4.11 2.85 20.92
C MET A 209 3.02 2.02 21.59
N GLN A 210 3.01 0.69 21.36
CA GLN A 210 2.08 -0.20 22.06
C GLN A 210 2.28 -0.14 23.58
N LYS A 211 3.54 -0.19 24.05
CA LYS A 211 3.86 -0.07 25.48
C LYS A 211 3.45 1.27 26.07
N GLU A 212 3.59 2.36 25.31
CA GLU A 212 3.12 3.68 25.72
C GLU A 212 1.61 3.70 25.87
N LEU A 213 0.87 3.14 24.91
CA LEU A 213 -0.60 3.06 24.95
C LEU A 213 -1.12 2.19 26.10
N GLU A 214 -0.42 1.11 26.44
CA GLU A 214 -0.78 0.24 27.57
C GLU A 214 -0.47 0.87 28.94
N SER A 215 0.33 1.93 28.98
CA SER A 215 0.73 2.64 30.22
C SER A 215 -0.17 3.83 30.55
N ASN A 216 -1.02 4.27 29.64
CA ASN A 216 -1.96 5.38 29.78
C ASN A 216 -3.39 4.88 29.92
#